data_6e330fa0454773e05c531fd54a63ab05
#
_entry.id   6e330fa0454773e05c531fd54a63ab05
#
_cell.length_a   1.000
_cell.length_b   1.000
_cell.length_c   1.000
_cell.angle_alpha   90.00
_cell.angle_beta   90.00
_cell.angle_gamma   90.00
#
_symmetry.space_group_name_H-M   'P 1'
#
loop_
_entity.id
_entity.type
_entity.pdbx_description
1 polymer ?
#
loop_
_entity_poly.entity_id
_entity_poly.type
_entity_poly.pdbx_seq_one_letter_code
_entity_poly.pdbx_strand_id
1 'polypeptide(L)'
;MLLIFSFVFFVLILIKLFLFWRKIHSKQIILEISPLRKTEQIPYTTQELFSLIHGLAKQRSFFQRIIGERKNYSFEIVSSKEKGIRYLIRVNEEDASIIKHELLAYLSGTTIKEVDDYLEIKENLKNLTITEFKLANHFSLPLKGQNSLEDNDPIAYITGAMTKLEANEFISFQLVTTPLQKSLVKDIDNITSLIYNHNELSFNLRYLKAGYLVKNIFKLFLLLIINIVFLPIGLLIFLFTEGREGPFISSVLRNRQKKVDNIYQQELETQIKSKLDQPLFVSTIRLLVTSPSKKTRKLRVKGVLASLESFSNLNYQSLRKKRQLNFSFIKLFNLFLFKNRLHRLFNKSFLSVTEVADIYHLPFTSTTKTENLVKQQSKELAPPLSLKQSDELDVYFGQNNYGGVMTKIGLTADERRRHMYIIGATGVGKSTLLLSMIKQDIDNNKGIAVIDPHGDLIEKR
;
A
#
# COMPACT_ATOMS: atom_id res chain seq x y z
N MET A 1 22.09 -17.82 37.46
CA MET A 1 20.76 -17.55 36.89
C MET A 1 20.69 -16.20 36.17
N LEU A 2 21.05 -15.08 36.80
CA LEU A 2 21.05 -13.72 36.18
C LEU A 2 21.95 -13.62 34.93
N LEU A 3 23.14 -14.25 34.95
CA LEU A 3 24.07 -14.25 33.81
C LEU A 3 23.48 -15.01 32.59
N ILE A 4 22.81 -16.15 32.81
CA ILE A 4 22.19 -16.91 31.73
C ILE A 4 21.03 -16.08 31.14
N PHE A 5 20.26 -15.41 31.96
CA PHE A 5 19.16 -14.54 31.50
C PHE A 5 19.65 -13.35 30.68
N SER A 6 20.76 -12.71 31.16
CA SER A 6 21.40 -11.62 30.43
C SER A 6 21.96 -12.07 29.08
N PHE A 7 22.57 -13.27 29.03
CA PHE A 7 23.10 -13.85 27.80
C PHE A 7 21.99 -14.17 26.79
N VAL A 8 20.91 -14.83 27.23
CA VAL A 8 19.75 -15.12 26.37
C VAL A 8 19.14 -13.83 25.83
N PHE A 9 18.97 -12.82 26.68
CA PHE A 9 18.45 -11.50 26.28
C PHE A 9 19.36 -10.83 25.22
N PHE A 10 20.69 -10.88 25.43
CA PHE A 10 21.64 -10.33 24.47
C PHE A 10 21.57 -11.05 23.12
N VAL A 11 21.51 -12.39 23.12
CA VAL A 11 21.36 -13.18 21.89
C VAL A 11 20.06 -12.82 21.15
N LEU A 12 18.96 -12.63 21.87
CA LEU A 12 17.68 -12.23 21.28
C LEU A 12 17.73 -10.83 20.66
N ILE A 13 18.43 -9.89 21.29
CA ILE A 13 18.68 -8.56 20.71
C ILE A 13 19.50 -8.69 19.42
N LEU A 14 20.57 -9.49 19.42
CA LEU A 14 21.38 -9.70 18.23
C LEU A 14 20.58 -10.32 17.09
N ILE A 15 19.73 -11.31 17.37
CA ILE A 15 18.80 -11.89 16.38
C ILE A 15 17.87 -10.81 15.82
N LYS A 16 17.27 -9.96 16.66
CA LYS A 16 16.38 -8.88 16.20
C LYS A 16 17.12 -7.82 15.38
N LEU A 17 18.34 -7.47 15.76
CA LEU A 17 19.20 -6.56 14.98
C LEU A 17 19.57 -7.17 13.62
N PHE A 18 19.92 -8.46 13.59
CA PHE A 18 20.20 -9.17 12.35
C PHE A 18 18.98 -9.21 11.42
N LEU A 19 17.79 -9.51 11.94
CA LEU A 19 16.55 -9.50 11.15
C LEU A 19 16.21 -8.12 10.62
N PHE A 20 16.41 -7.09 11.43
CA PHE A 20 16.23 -5.72 11.03
C PHE A 20 17.20 -5.34 9.91
N TRP A 21 18.48 -5.71 10.05
CA TRP A 21 19.50 -5.53 9.02
C TRP A 21 19.13 -6.26 7.73
N ARG A 22 18.76 -7.54 7.81
CA ARG A 22 18.31 -8.36 6.67
C ARG A 22 17.11 -7.73 5.96
N LYS A 23 16.16 -7.21 6.70
CA LYS A 23 14.96 -6.55 6.14
C LYS A 23 15.31 -5.29 5.34
N ILE A 24 16.31 -4.52 5.79
CA ILE A 24 16.78 -3.33 5.07
C ILE A 24 17.51 -3.71 3.80
N HIS A 25 18.30 -4.79 3.82
CA HIS A 25 19.14 -5.23 2.71
C HIS A 25 18.45 -6.26 1.79
N SER A 26 17.21 -6.68 2.09
CA SER A 26 16.46 -7.54 1.18
C SER A 26 16.16 -6.81 -0.13
N LYS A 27 16.37 -7.50 -1.25
CA LYS A 27 16.12 -6.96 -2.58
C LYS A 27 14.61 -6.68 -2.74
N GLN A 28 14.31 -5.45 -3.12
CA GLN A 28 12.95 -4.93 -3.23
C GLN A 28 12.75 -4.39 -4.64
N ILE A 29 11.57 -4.60 -5.19
CA ILE A 29 11.16 -4.13 -6.51
C ILE A 29 10.03 -3.13 -6.34
N ILE A 30 10.06 -2.06 -7.13
CA ILE A 30 8.97 -1.08 -7.19
C ILE A 30 8.25 -1.25 -8.52
N LEU A 31 6.96 -1.53 -8.43
CA LEU A 31 6.04 -1.66 -9.55
C LEU A 31 5.25 -0.36 -9.70
N GLU A 32 5.35 0.29 -10.83
CA GLU A 32 4.49 1.40 -11.21
C GLU A 32 3.28 0.86 -11.95
N ILE A 33 2.08 1.23 -11.45
CA ILE A 33 0.81 0.81 -12.03
C ILE A 33 0.17 2.01 -12.71
N SER A 34 -0.01 1.91 -14.02
CA SER A 34 -0.70 2.93 -14.82
C SER A 34 -2.11 2.43 -15.16
N PRO A 35 -3.16 3.02 -14.53
CA PRO A 35 -4.54 2.63 -14.81
C PRO A 35 -4.95 3.06 -16.22
N LEU A 36 -5.91 2.36 -16.79
CA LEU A 36 -6.52 2.75 -18.07
C LEU A 36 -7.25 4.11 -17.95
N ARG A 37 -7.39 4.79 -19.08
CA ARG A 37 -8.13 6.05 -19.16
C ARG A 37 -9.62 5.87 -18.88
N LYS A 38 -10.18 4.71 -19.23
CA LYS A 38 -11.57 4.30 -18.92
C LYS A 38 -11.49 2.91 -18.30
N THR A 39 -11.81 2.78 -17.03
CA THR A 39 -11.96 1.50 -16.34
C THR A 39 -13.41 1.32 -15.95
N GLU A 40 -13.98 0.18 -16.29
CA GLU A 40 -15.29 -0.29 -15.84
C GLU A 40 -15.16 -1.19 -14.60
N GLN A 41 -13.95 -1.25 -14.04
CA GLN A 41 -13.62 -2.19 -12.95
C GLN A 41 -14.23 -1.72 -11.63
N ILE A 42 -14.77 -2.69 -10.91
CA ILE A 42 -15.40 -2.50 -9.61
C ILE A 42 -14.33 -2.21 -8.55
N PRO A 43 -14.54 -1.26 -7.64
CA PRO A 43 -13.61 -0.87 -6.58
C PRO A 43 -13.14 -2.01 -5.67
N TYR A 44 -13.93 -3.08 -5.56
CA TYR A 44 -13.62 -4.26 -4.75
C TYR A 44 -12.43 -5.09 -5.23
N THR A 45 -11.95 -4.88 -6.47
CA THR A 45 -10.78 -5.62 -6.99
C THR A 45 -9.51 -5.42 -6.16
N THR A 46 -9.37 -4.25 -5.53
CA THR A 46 -8.23 -3.97 -4.66
C THR A 46 -8.29 -4.74 -3.33
N GLN A 47 -9.48 -5.08 -2.85
CA GLN A 47 -9.63 -5.93 -1.65
C GLN A 47 -9.10 -7.35 -1.90
N GLU A 48 -9.31 -7.88 -3.11
CA GLU A 48 -8.78 -9.20 -3.50
C GLU A 48 -7.25 -9.20 -3.51
N LEU A 49 -6.62 -8.13 -4.03
CA LEU A 49 -5.17 -7.96 -3.98
C LEU A 49 -4.64 -8.00 -2.53
N PHE A 50 -5.27 -7.28 -1.61
CA PHE A 50 -4.84 -7.29 -0.21
C PHE A 50 -5.12 -8.64 0.46
N SER A 51 -6.19 -9.32 0.11
CA SER A 51 -6.50 -10.67 0.59
C SER A 51 -5.43 -11.67 0.13
N LEU A 52 -5.00 -11.59 -1.13
CA LEU A 52 -3.89 -12.37 -1.67
C LEU A 52 -2.59 -12.10 -0.91
N ILE A 53 -2.20 -10.83 -0.75
CA ILE A 53 -1.00 -10.43 0.01
C ILE A 53 -1.03 -10.98 1.43
N HIS A 54 -2.21 -10.97 2.07
CA HIS A 54 -2.39 -11.59 3.38
C HIS A 54 -2.19 -13.11 3.33
N GLY A 55 -2.64 -13.76 2.26
CA GLY A 55 -2.45 -15.19 1.98
C GLY A 55 -0.98 -15.56 1.80
N LEU A 56 -0.24 -14.80 0.99
CA LEU A 56 1.20 -15.00 0.75
C LEU A 56 2.01 -14.96 2.06
N ALA A 57 1.66 -14.08 2.98
CA ALA A 57 2.33 -13.98 4.27
C ALA A 57 2.09 -15.18 5.19
N LYS A 58 1.10 -16.03 4.94
CA LYS A 58 0.91 -17.29 5.69
C LYS A 58 1.91 -18.36 5.29
N GLN A 59 2.46 -18.29 4.08
CA GLN A 59 3.41 -19.25 3.51
C GLN A 59 4.84 -18.96 4.00
N ARG A 60 5.04 -18.90 5.32
CA ARG A 60 6.36 -18.70 5.92
C ARG A 60 6.96 -20.03 6.36
N SER A 61 8.29 -20.16 6.21
CA SER A 61 9.02 -21.31 6.71
C SER A 61 8.92 -21.39 8.25
N PHE A 62 9.14 -22.58 8.80
CA PHE A 62 9.14 -22.81 10.25
C PHE A 62 10.09 -21.84 10.98
N PHE A 63 11.31 -21.66 10.46
CA PHE A 63 12.30 -20.74 11.02
C PHE A 63 11.82 -19.27 10.97
N GLN A 64 11.24 -18.82 9.87
CA GLN A 64 10.69 -17.46 9.75
C GLN A 64 9.54 -17.19 10.74
N ARG A 65 8.77 -18.24 11.09
CA ARG A 65 7.71 -18.12 12.10
C ARG A 65 8.28 -17.96 13.50
N ILE A 66 9.28 -18.79 13.87
CA ILE A 66 9.94 -18.72 15.19
C ILE A 66 10.62 -17.37 15.39
N ILE A 67 11.38 -16.93 14.38
CA ILE A 67 12.13 -15.68 14.44
C ILE A 67 11.22 -14.45 14.32
N GLY A 68 9.96 -14.63 13.90
CA GLY A 68 9.00 -13.53 13.75
C GLY A 68 9.27 -12.63 12.54
N GLU A 69 9.94 -13.16 11.51
CA GLU A 69 10.20 -12.41 10.27
C GLU A 69 8.91 -12.13 9.53
N ARG A 70 8.70 -10.86 9.12
CA ARG A 70 7.51 -10.43 8.39
C ARG A 70 7.91 -9.54 7.24
N LYS A 71 7.32 -9.80 6.07
CA LYS A 71 7.48 -8.98 4.87
C LYS A 71 6.65 -7.70 5.00
N ASN A 72 7.22 -6.58 4.59
CA ASN A 72 6.50 -5.31 4.45
C ASN A 72 6.19 -5.09 2.98
N TYR A 73 4.99 -4.62 2.71
CA TYR A 73 4.55 -4.14 1.42
C TYR A 73 4.23 -2.65 1.55
N SER A 74 4.64 -1.85 0.58
CA SER A 74 4.36 -0.42 0.59
C SER A 74 3.55 -0.05 -0.64
N PHE A 75 2.45 0.65 -0.40
CA PHE A 75 1.55 1.18 -1.41
C PHE A 75 1.68 2.70 -1.39
N GLU A 76 2.07 3.27 -2.52
CA GLU A 76 2.51 4.66 -2.55
C GLU A 76 1.85 5.41 -3.70
N ILE A 77 1.36 6.62 -3.41
CA ILE A 77 0.89 7.56 -4.42
C ILE A 77 1.87 8.71 -4.40
N VAL A 78 2.56 8.93 -5.52
CA VAL A 78 3.58 9.95 -5.63
C VAL A 78 3.21 10.97 -6.69
N SER A 79 3.52 12.23 -6.45
CA SER A 79 3.23 13.30 -7.38
C SER A 79 4.38 14.27 -7.48
N SER A 80 4.74 14.63 -8.71
CA SER A 80 5.65 15.71 -9.05
C SER A 80 5.13 16.47 -10.27
N LYS A 81 5.61 17.69 -10.47
CA LYS A 81 5.22 18.50 -11.64
C LYS A 81 5.55 17.80 -12.96
N GLU A 82 6.73 17.17 -13.02
CA GLU A 82 7.26 16.57 -14.26
C GLU A 82 6.59 15.22 -14.60
N LYS A 83 6.43 14.35 -13.59
CA LYS A 83 5.96 12.97 -13.81
C LYS A 83 4.48 12.77 -13.49
N GLY A 84 3.77 13.82 -13.02
CA GLY A 84 2.37 13.71 -12.62
C GLY A 84 2.13 12.81 -11.40
N ILE A 85 0.91 12.32 -11.23
CA ILE A 85 0.50 11.41 -10.15
C ILE A 85 0.68 9.96 -10.61
N ARG A 86 1.45 9.19 -9.85
CA ARG A 86 1.77 7.79 -10.13
C ARG A 86 1.43 6.89 -8.95
N TYR A 87 0.99 5.68 -9.24
CA TYR A 87 0.70 4.63 -8.26
C TYR A 87 1.83 3.62 -8.24
N LEU A 88 2.43 3.42 -7.07
CA LEU A 88 3.58 2.56 -6.88
C LEU A 88 3.27 1.50 -5.82
N ILE A 89 3.74 0.27 -6.06
CA ILE A 89 3.74 -0.81 -5.08
C ILE A 89 5.17 -1.29 -4.92
N ARG A 90 5.68 -1.26 -3.67
CA ARG A 90 6.99 -1.84 -3.36
C ARG A 90 6.80 -3.18 -2.69
N VAL A 91 7.40 -4.20 -3.28
CA VAL A 91 7.30 -5.60 -2.87
C VAL A 91 8.67 -6.24 -2.78
N ASN A 92 8.76 -7.37 -2.08
CA ASN A 92 9.97 -8.19 -2.13
C ASN A 92 10.10 -8.86 -3.50
N GLU A 93 11.31 -9.03 -4.01
CA GLU A 93 11.59 -9.67 -5.29
C GLU A 93 10.94 -11.05 -5.42
N GLU A 94 10.95 -11.86 -4.35
CA GLU A 94 10.33 -13.18 -4.30
C GLU A 94 8.81 -13.16 -4.58
N ASP A 95 8.12 -12.11 -4.16
CA ASP A 95 6.67 -11.98 -4.30
C ASP A 95 6.26 -11.18 -5.55
N ALA A 96 7.23 -10.51 -6.20
CA ALA A 96 6.96 -9.55 -7.28
C ALA A 96 6.27 -10.19 -8.49
N SER A 97 6.69 -11.38 -8.92
CA SER A 97 6.09 -12.09 -10.05
C SER A 97 4.64 -12.47 -9.76
N ILE A 98 4.37 -13.01 -8.58
CA ILE A 98 3.02 -13.43 -8.16
C ILE A 98 2.10 -12.21 -8.12
N ILE A 99 2.55 -11.15 -7.44
CA ILE A 99 1.75 -9.91 -7.30
C ILE A 99 1.51 -9.27 -8.68
N LYS A 100 2.49 -9.29 -9.58
CA LYS A 100 2.36 -8.77 -10.94
C LYS A 100 1.33 -9.56 -11.75
N HIS A 101 1.37 -10.89 -11.69
CA HIS A 101 0.39 -11.74 -12.38
C HIS A 101 -1.03 -11.51 -11.86
N GLU A 102 -1.20 -11.46 -10.55
CA GLU A 102 -2.51 -11.22 -9.95
C GLU A 102 -3.05 -9.83 -10.25
N LEU A 103 -2.19 -8.80 -10.19
CA LEU A 103 -2.58 -7.44 -10.58
C LEU A 103 -3.08 -7.40 -12.03
N LEU A 104 -2.42 -8.10 -12.96
CA LEU A 104 -2.86 -8.17 -14.36
C LEU A 104 -4.16 -8.95 -14.52
N ALA A 105 -4.39 -9.97 -13.70
CA ALA A 105 -5.64 -10.74 -13.70
C ALA A 105 -6.83 -9.91 -13.20
N TYR A 106 -6.65 -9.19 -12.08
CA TYR A 106 -7.72 -8.38 -11.48
C TYR A 106 -7.89 -7.02 -12.16
N LEU A 107 -6.81 -6.42 -12.66
CA LEU A 107 -6.78 -5.09 -13.27
C LEU A 107 -6.50 -5.21 -14.77
N SER A 108 -7.34 -5.96 -15.48
CA SER A 108 -7.16 -6.22 -16.92
C SER A 108 -6.96 -4.90 -17.68
N GLY A 109 -5.86 -4.85 -18.46
CA GLY A 109 -5.53 -3.71 -19.31
C GLY A 109 -4.75 -2.59 -18.61
N THR A 110 -4.33 -2.75 -17.35
CA THR A 110 -3.37 -1.84 -16.72
C THR A 110 -1.95 -2.20 -17.16
N THR A 111 -1.08 -1.19 -17.22
CA THR A 111 0.37 -1.41 -17.44
C THR A 111 1.10 -1.45 -16.12
N ILE A 112 1.95 -2.46 -15.95
CA ILE A 112 2.81 -2.60 -14.79
C ILE A 112 4.25 -2.57 -15.24
N LYS A 113 5.01 -1.58 -14.76
CA LYS A 113 6.44 -1.39 -15.07
C LYS A 113 7.26 -1.44 -13.80
N GLU A 114 8.42 -2.06 -13.88
CA GLU A 114 9.43 -1.94 -12.82
C GLU A 114 10.14 -0.60 -12.97
N VAL A 115 10.29 0.12 -11.85
CA VAL A 115 10.89 1.44 -11.81
C VAL A 115 11.88 1.55 -10.66
N ASP A 116 12.83 2.46 -10.81
CA ASP A 116 13.80 2.78 -9.77
C ASP A 116 13.15 3.51 -8.59
N ASP A 117 13.81 3.46 -7.43
CA ASP A 117 13.30 4.12 -6.23
C ASP A 117 13.33 5.65 -6.40
N TYR A 118 12.17 6.26 -6.37
CA TYR A 118 12.01 7.71 -6.45
C TYR A 118 12.60 8.47 -5.25
N LEU A 119 12.98 7.76 -4.18
CA LEU A 119 13.50 8.34 -2.93
C LEU A 119 15.03 8.52 -2.92
N GLU A 120 15.69 8.57 -4.06
CA GLU A 120 17.09 9.03 -4.18
C GLU A 120 17.25 10.53 -3.86
N ILE A 121 16.52 10.97 -2.85
CA ILE A 121 16.44 12.38 -2.46
C ILE A 121 17.75 12.78 -1.80
N LYS A 122 18.60 13.52 -2.52
CA LYS A 122 19.71 14.33 -1.98
C LYS A 122 19.19 15.64 -1.35
N GLU A 123 17.95 15.67 -0.87
CA GLU A 123 17.31 16.91 -0.48
C GLU A 123 17.73 17.39 0.90
N ASN A 124 17.79 18.71 0.99
CA ASN A 124 18.06 19.42 2.24
C ASN A 124 16.89 19.18 3.22
N LEU A 125 17.16 18.62 4.41
CA LEU A 125 16.20 18.35 5.47
C LEU A 125 15.33 19.55 5.88
N LYS A 126 15.78 20.78 5.55
CA LYS A 126 15.02 22.01 5.79
C LYS A 126 13.78 22.10 4.90
N ASN A 127 13.84 21.55 3.70
CA ASN A 127 12.77 21.62 2.69
C ASN A 127 11.79 20.44 2.75
N LEU A 128 11.94 19.54 3.71
CA LEU A 128 11.19 18.30 3.83
C LEU A 128 10.31 18.31 5.08
N THR A 129 9.10 17.77 4.95
CA THR A 129 8.18 17.52 6.07
C THR A 129 7.59 16.12 5.93
N ILE A 130 7.79 15.27 6.95
CA ILE A 130 7.14 13.95 7.04
C ILE A 130 6.09 14.02 8.12
N THR A 131 4.89 13.60 7.79
CA THR A 131 3.76 13.51 8.71
C THR A 131 3.28 12.07 8.76
N GLU A 132 3.10 11.53 9.96
CA GLU A 132 2.52 10.21 10.18
C GLU A 132 1.11 10.37 10.73
N PHE A 133 0.17 9.56 10.22
CA PHE A 133 -1.21 9.49 10.66
C PHE A 133 -1.42 8.24 11.52
N LYS A 134 -2.34 8.30 12.46
CA LYS A 134 -2.70 7.19 13.34
C LYS A 134 -4.20 7.15 13.54
N LEU A 135 -4.71 6.00 13.94
CA LEU A 135 -6.07 5.87 14.43
C LEU A 135 -6.25 6.71 15.70
N ALA A 136 -7.39 7.39 15.80
CA ALA A 136 -7.72 8.27 16.94
C ALA A 136 -8.10 7.45 18.17
N ASN A 137 -8.90 6.41 17.97
CA ASN A 137 -9.46 5.55 19.01
C ASN A 137 -8.85 4.14 18.95
N HIS A 138 -9.38 3.21 19.73
CA HIS A 138 -8.92 1.83 19.75
C HIS A 138 -9.00 1.19 18.36
N PHE A 139 -8.03 0.35 18.01
CA PHE A 139 -7.88 -0.22 16.68
C PHE A 139 -9.05 -1.11 16.23
N SER A 140 -9.79 -1.69 17.18
CA SER A 140 -10.95 -2.55 16.87
C SER A 140 -12.13 -1.80 16.29
N LEU A 141 -12.21 -0.49 16.52
CA LEU A 141 -13.27 0.35 15.94
C LEU A 141 -12.98 0.60 14.45
N PRO A 142 -13.97 0.38 13.57
CA PRO A 142 -13.78 0.55 12.14
C PRO A 142 -13.75 2.02 11.71
N LEU A 143 -12.97 2.30 10.67
CA LEU A 143 -13.11 3.50 9.86
C LEU A 143 -14.45 3.44 9.10
N LYS A 144 -14.87 4.55 8.52
CA LYS A 144 -16.03 4.59 7.65
C LYS A 144 -15.74 3.78 6.39
N GLY A 145 -16.48 2.68 6.21
CA GLY A 145 -16.41 1.89 4.98
C GLY A 145 -17.07 2.65 3.81
N GLN A 146 -16.54 2.43 2.62
CA GLN A 146 -17.06 3.02 1.40
C GLN A 146 -18.00 2.02 0.73
N ASN A 147 -19.31 2.12 1.02
CA ASN A 147 -20.31 1.20 0.49
C ASN A 147 -20.64 1.44 -0.99
N SER A 148 -20.34 2.63 -1.52
CA SER A 148 -20.45 2.95 -2.94
C SER A 148 -19.33 3.91 -3.35
N LEU A 149 -18.25 3.36 -3.93
CA LEU A 149 -17.21 4.18 -4.57
C LEU A 149 -17.68 4.74 -5.92
N GLU A 150 -18.84 4.28 -6.43
CA GLU A 150 -19.43 4.74 -7.67
C GLU A 150 -19.82 6.22 -7.61
N ASP A 151 -20.34 6.67 -6.47
CA ASP A 151 -20.76 8.07 -6.31
C ASP A 151 -19.62 9.00 -5.90
N ASN A 152 -18.74 8.53 -5.01
CA ASN A 152 -17.64 9.34 -4.45
C ASN A 152 -16.41 8.50 -4.16
N ASP A 153 -15.40 8.60 -5.01
CA ASP A 153 -14.11 7.95 -4.81
C ASP A 153 -13.24 8.77 -3.83
N PRO A 154 -12.99 8.28 -2.59
CA PRO A 154 -12.23 9.03 -1.60
C PRO A 154 -10.76 9.23 -1.99
N ILE A 155 -10.20 8.38 -2.86
CA ILE A 155 -8.83 8.58 -3.37
C ILE A 155 -8.75 9.82 -4.27
N ALA A 156 -9.87 10.25 -4.88
CA ALA A 156 -9.94 11.48 -5.64
C ALA A 156 -9.62 12.71 -4.77
N TYR A 157 -10.03 12.70 -3.51
CA TYR A 157 -9.71 13.80 -2.58
C TYR A 157 -8.23 13.80 -2.21
N ILE A 158 -7.62 12.61 -1.98
CA ILE A 158 -6.19 12.50 -1.70
C ILE A 158 -5.38 12.95 -2.91
N THR A 159 -5.68 12.42 -4.09
CA THR A 159 -4.98 12.79 -5.33
C THR A 159 -5.24 14.23 -5.73
N GLY A 160 -6.44 14.75 -5.49
CA GLY A 160 -6.78 16.16 -5.69
C GLY A 160 -5.88 17.10 -4.87
N ALA A 161 -5.59 16.74 -3.61
CA ALA A 161 -4.65 17.49 -2.78
C ALA A 161 -3.19 17.41 -3.27
N MET A 162 -2.88 16.46 -4.17
CA MET A 162 -1.56 16.23 -4.75
C MET A 162 -1.40 16.81 -6.16
N THR A 163 -2.38 17.55 -6.66
CA THR A 163 -2.33 18.24 -7.97
C THR A 163 -1.69 19.62 -7.90
N LYS A 164 -1.45 20.23 -9.07
CA LYS A 164 -0.97 21.62 -9.23
C LYS A 164 0.31 21.89 -8.41
N LEU A 165 1.28 21.00 -8.56
CA LEU A 165 2.59 21.13 -7.92
C LEU A 165 3.49 22.11 -8.71
N GLU A 166 4.30 22.88 -7.97
CA GLU A 166 5.38 23.70 -8.57
C GLU A 166 6.61 22.83 -8.90
N ALA A 167 7.55 23.37 -9.68
CA ALA A 167 8.70 22.61 -10.17
C ALA A 167 9.54 21.94 -9.06
N ASN A 168 9.60 22.57 -7.88
CA ASN A 168 10.39 22.08 -6.73
C ASN A 168 9.52 21.43 -5.65
N GLU A 169 8.29 21.06 -5.98
CA GLU A 169 7.38 20.38 -5.08
C GLU A 169 7.27 18.89 -5.40
N PHE A 170 7.30 18.10 -4.37
CA PHE A 170 7.07 16.66 -4.45
C PHE A 170 6.23 16.20 -3.26
N ILE A 171 5.27 15.33 -3.52
CA ILE A 171 4.41 14.75 -2.49
C ILE A 171 4.41 13.24 -2.66
N SER A 172 4.58 12.52 -1.55
CA SER A 172 4.41 11.07 -1.50
C SER A 172 3.50 10.69 -0.33
N PHE A 173 2.38 10.07 -0.65
CA PHE A 173 1.49 9.40 0.29
C PHE A 173 1.87 7.94 0.35
N GLN A 174 2.24 7.43 1.52
CA GLN A 174 2.78 6.10 1.72
C GLN A 174 1.95 5.32 2.73
N LEU A 175 1.46 4.16 2.33
CA LEU A 175 0.80 3.17 3.16
C LEU A 175 1.69 1.93 3.23
N VAL A 176 2.38 1.74 4.35
CA VAL A 176 3.16 0.53 4.61
C VAL A 176 2.30 -0.47 5.34
N THR A 177 2.21 -1.69 4.85
CA THR A 177 1.39 -2.76 5.43
C THR A 177 2.21 -4.03 5.69
N THR A 178 1.87 -4.73 6.76
CA THR A 178 2.38 -6.06 7.07
C THR A 178 1.22 -6.95 7.50
N PRO A 179 0.97 -8.08 6.83
CA PRO A 179 -0.08 -9.00 7.20
C PRO A 179 0.04 -9.49 8.64
N LEU A 180 -1.08 -9.50 9.35
CA LEU A 180 -1.18 -9.87 10.74
C LEU A 180 -1.78 -11.27 10.89
N GLN A 181 -1.16 -12.14 11.68
CA GLN A 181 -1.75 -13.44 12.00
C GLN A 181 -2.81 -13.33 13.11
N LYS A 182 -3.85 -14.17 13.01
CA LYS A 182 -5.12 -14.12 13.76
C LYS A 182 -5.05 -14.21 15.31
N SER A 183 -3.92 -14.01 16.00
CA SER A 183 -3.89 -14.15 17.46
C SER A 183 -4.56 -13.02 18.24
N LEU A 184 -5.02 -11.94 17.54
CA LEU A 184 -5.70 -10.81 18.19
C LEU A 184 -7.21 -11.03 18.43
N VAL A 185 -7.80 -12.05 17.81
CA VAL A 185 -9.27 -12.22 17.74
C VAL A 185 -9.82 -13.06 18.91
N LYS A 186 -8.97 -13.53 19.82
CA LYS A 186 -9.40 -14.49 20.86
C LYS A 186 -10.38 -13.94 21.89
N ASP A 187 -10.56 -12.62 21.96
CA ASP A 187 -11.36 -12.00 23.02
C ASP A 187 -12.14 -10.76 22.53
N ILE A 188 -13.03 -10.93 21.55
CA ILE A 188 -13.92 -9.83 21.08
C ILE A 188 -14.73 -9.27 22.24
N ASP A 189 -15.28 -10.12 23.11
CA ASP A 189 -16.05 -9.71 24.28
C ASP A 189 -15.23 -8.88 25.27
N ASN A 190 -13.96 -9.23 25.47
CA ASN A 190 -13.05 -8.47 26.31
C ASN A 190 -12.66 -7.12 25.67
N ILE A 191 -12.49 -7.08 24.34
CA ILE A 191 -12.19 -5.85 23.61
C ILE A 191 -13.40 -4.90 23.69
N THR A 192 -14.60 -5.39 23.48
CA THR A 192 -15.83 -4.61 23.53
C THR A 192 -16.06 -4.05 24.93
N SER A 193 -15.91 -4.88 25.96
CA SER A 193 -16.04 -4.43 27.35
C SER A 193 -14.98 -3.41 27.75
N LEU A 194 -13.73 -3.56 27.26
CA LEU A 194 -12.66 -2.59 27.50
C LEU A 194 -12.95 -1.23 26.85
N ILE A 195 -13.51 -1.23 25.64
CA ILE A 195 -13.85 0.02 24.94
C ILE A 195 -15.01 0.72 25.62
N TYR A 196 -16.03 -0.02 26.01
CA TYR A 196 -17.18 0.50 26.74
C TYR A 196 -16.76 1.14 28.06
N ASN A 197 -15.96 0.42 28.85
CA ASN A 197 -15.46 0.90 30.13
C ASN A 197 -14.47 2.06 29.99
N HIS A 198 -13.75 2.17 28.88
CA HIS A 198 -12.80 3.28 28.67
C HIS A 198 -13.53 4.59 28.37
N ASN A 199 -14.69 4.55 27.73
CA ASN A 199 -15.53 5.72 27.56
C ASN A 199 -16.17 6.19 28.88
N GLU A 200 -16.52 5.26 29.76
CA GLU A 200 -16.96 5.59 31.13
C GLU A 200 -15.78 6.07 32.00
N LEU A 201 -14.58 5.50 31.87
CA LEU A 201 -13.40 5.92 32.62
C LEU A 201 -12.97 7.36 32.27
N SER A 202 -13.11 7.79 31.02
CA SER A 202 -12.82 9.17 30.63
C SER A 202 -13.80 10.18 31.25
N PHE A 203 -15.02 9.75 31.52
CA PHE A 203 -16.03 10.53 32.24
C PHE A 203 -15.80 10.51 33.76
N ASN A 204 -15.41 9.36 34.33
CA ASN A 204 -15.19 9.16 35.77
C ASN A 204 -13.85 9.76 36.28
N LEU A 205 -12.84 9.95 35.43
CA LEU A 205 -11.59 10.62 35.79
C LEU A 205 -11.79 12.06 36.28
N ARG A 206 -12.91 12.70 35.94
CA ARG A 206 -13.27 14.05 36.48
C ARG A 206 -13.81 14.01 37.90
N TYR A 207 -14.19 12.84 38.44
CA TYR A 207 -14.83 12.68 39.73
C TYR A 207 -14.04 11.84 40.76
N LEU A 208 -12.75 11.55 40.50
CA LEU A 208 -11.92 10.75 41.39
C LEU A 208 -11.72 11.48 42.73
N LYS A 209 -12.43 10.98 43.77
CA LYS A 209 -12.18 11.38 45.19
C LYS A 209 -10.75 11.00 45.57
N ALA A 210 -10.06 11.92 46.28
CA ALA A 210 -8.65 11.80 46.68
C ALA A 210 -8.27 10.47 47.36
N GLY A 211 -9.20 9.82 48.07
CA GLY A 211 -8.96 8.50 48.71
C GLY A 211 -8.77 7.34 47.78
N TYR A 212 -9.33 7.37 46.57
CA TYR A 212 -9.14 6.34 45.54
C TYR A 212 -7.75 6.47 44.87
N LEU A 213 -7.27 7.68 44.73
CA LEU A 213 -5.93 8.01 44.23
C LEU A 213 -4.82 7.42 45.11
N VAL A 214 -4.92 7.58 46.45
CA VAL A 214 -3.90 7.08 47.41
C VAL A 214 -3.81 5.56 47.37
N LYS A 215 -4.95 4.86 47.34
CA LYS A 215 -5.00 3.40 47.29
C LYS A 215 -4.44 2.83 45.96
N ASN A 216 -4.63 3.56 44.87
CA ASN A 216 -4.11 3.17 43.56
C ASN A 216 -2.64 3.57 43.37
N ILE A 217 -2.15 4.65 44.02
CA ILE A 217 -0.73 5.03 44.01
C ILE A 217 0.11 3.93 44.66
N PHE A 218 -0.32 3.38 45.82
CA PHE A 218 0.40 2.29 46.44
C PHE A 218 0.40 1.01 45.57
N LYS A 219 -0.73 0.70 44.96
CA LYS A 219 -0.85 -0.41 43.98
C LYS A 219 0.01 -0.16 42.76
N LEU A 220 0.08 1.08 42.28
CA LEU A 220 0.92 1.47 41.15
C LEU A 220 2.42 1.39 41.52
N PHE A 221 2.79 1.76 42.74
CA PHE A 221 4.15 1.66 43.25
C PHE A 221 4.60 0.18 43.38
N LEU A 222 3.72 -0.67 43.92
CA LEU A 222 3.98 -2.10 43.99
C LEU A 222 4.11 -2.75 42.59
N LEU A 223 3.23 -2.37 41.65
CA LEU A 223 3.28 -2.78 40.26
C LEU A 223 4.55 -2.26 39.56
N LEU A 224 5.03 -1.06 39.90
CA LEU A 224 6.24 -0.48 39.35
C LEU A 224 7.48 -1.26 39.81
N ILE A 225 7.52 -1.69 41.07
CA ILE A 225 8.60 -2.55 41.60
C ILE A 225 8.57 -3.93 40.90
N ILE A 226 7.38 -4.55 40.76
CA ILE A 226 7.21 -5.81 40.07
C ILE A 226 7.63 -5.67 38.59
N ASN A 227 7.25 -4.57 37.91
CA ASN A 227 7.67 -4.31 36.56
C ASN A 227 9.17 -4.08 36.40
N ILE A 228 9.84 -3.44 37.37
CA ILE A 228 11.30 -3.29 37.35
C ILE A 228 11.99 -4.66 37.49
N VAL A 229 11.50 -5.52 38.38
CA VAL A 229 12.03 -6.88 38.58
C VAL A 229 11.78 -7.76 37.35
N PHE A 230 10.60 -7.66 36.74
CA PHE A 230 10.22 -8.44 35.56
C PHE A 230 10.43 -7.67 34.22
N LEU A 231 11.04 -6.47 34.25
CA LEU A 231 11.33 -5.66 33.07
C LEU A 231 12.06 -6.44 31.97
N PRO A 232 13.07 -7.31 32.26
CA PRO A 232 13.69 -8.11 31.23
C PRO A 232 12.72 -9.07 30.56
N ILE A 233 11.81 -9.69 31.30
CA ILE A 233 10.80 -10.63 30.80
C ILE A 233 9.74 -9.87 30.00
N GLY A 234 9.26 -8.74 30.51
CA GLY A 234 8.30 -7.88 29.82
C GLY A 234 8.84 -7.29 28.53
N LEU A 235 10.12 -6.91 28.51
CA LEU A 235 10.82 -6.43 27.32
C LEU A 235 11.02 -7.57 26.31
N LEU A 236 11.29 -8.78 26.78
CA LEU A 236 11.39 -9.98 25.96
C LEU A 236 10.06 -10.30 25.27
N ILE A 237 8.97 -10.35 26.03
CA ILE A 237 7.62 -10.56 25.49
C ILE A 237 7.29 -9.43 24.49
N PHE A 238 7.58 -8.17 24.82
CA PHE A 238 7.36 -7.03 23.94
C PHE A 238 8.13 -7.13 22.61
N LEU A 239 9.38 -7.58 22.64
CA LEU A 239 10.20 -7.78 21.45
C LEU A 239 9.68 -8.91 20.57
N PHE A 240 9.18 -10.02 21.19
CA PHE A 240 8.64 -11.15 20.45
C PHE A 240 7.22 -10.94 19.96
N THR A 241 6.40 -10.20 20.69
CA THR A 241 5.02 -9.91 20.30
C THR A 241 4.90 -8.66 19.43
N GLU A 242 6.04 -8.04 19.05
CA GLU A 242 6.08 -6.81 18.26
C GLU A 242 5.24 -5.66 18.87
N GLY A 243 5.19 -5.60 20.20
CA GLY A 243 4.45 -4.57 20.91
C GLY A 243 2.93 -4.81 21.00
N ARG A 244 2.47 -6.04 20.74
CA ARG A 244 1.06 -6.42 20.92
C ARG A 244 0.65 -6.51 22.37
N GLU A 245 1.51 -7.12 23.20
CA GLU A 245 1.28 -7.21 24.62
C GLU A 245 2.06 -6.07 25.29
N GLY A 246 1.31 -5.16 25.89
CA GLY A 246 1.88 -4.14 26.75
C GLY A 246 2.49 -4.79 28.00
N PRO A 247 3.30 -4.06 28.78
CA PRO A 247 3.84 -4.57 30.02
C PRO A 247 2.68 -5.06 30.94
N PHE A 248 2.98 -6.00 31.79
CA PHE A 248 2.08 -6.77 32.69
C PHE A 248 0.95 -5.97 33.40
N ILE A 249 1.06 -4.64 33.40
CA ILE A 249 0.09 -3.72 33.99
C ILE A 249 -1.31 -3.84 33.37
N SER A 250 -1.40 -4.13 32.07
CA SER A 250 -2.68 -4.20 31.37
C SER A 250 -3.52 -5.44 31.74
N SER A 251 -2.89 -6.53 32.19
CA SER A 251 -3.58 -7.76 32.57
C SER A 251 -4.14 -7.73 34.00
N VAL A 252 -3.53 -6.94 34.87
CA VAL A 252 -3.92 -6.85 36.31
C VAL A 252 -5.06 -5.87 36.55
N LEU A 253 -5.26 -4.90 35.64
CA LEU A 253 -6.36 -3.92 35.71
C LEU A 253 -7.68 -4.44 35.11
N ARG A 254 -7.74 -5.69 34.70
CA ARG A 254 -8.94 -6.32 34.13
C ARG A 254 -10.01 -6.56 35.22
N ASN A 255 -10.83 -5.56 35.45
CA ASN A 255 -12.05 -5.76 36.24
C ASN A 255 -13.13 -6.39 35.32
N ARG A 256 -13.58 -7.61 35.67
CA ARG A 256 -14.77 -8.22 35.05
C ARG A 256 -16.00 -7.45 35.51
N GLN A 257 -16.50 -6.54 34.70
CA GLN A 257 -17.80 -5.92 34.92
C GLN A 257 -18.91 -6.73 34.24
N LYS A 258 -20.09 -6.70 34.88
CA LYS A 258 -21.31 -7.39 34.39
C LYS A 258 -21.70 -6.80 33.01
N LYS A 259 -22.05 -7.70 32.11
CA LYS A 259 -22.61 -7.37 30.78
C LYS A 259 -23.95 -6.64 31.01
N VAL A 260 -24.02 -5.40 30.56
CA VAL A 260 -25.28 -4.65 30.48
C VAL A 260 -25.76 -4.77 29.03
N ASP A 261 -26.86 -5.47 28.81
CA ASP A 261 -27.45 -5.58 27.47
C ASP A 261 -28.11 -4.26 27.09
N ASN A 262 -27.38 -3.44 26.31
CA ASN A 262 -27.87 -2.19 25.73
C ASN A 262 -27.77 -2.29 24.19
N ILE A 263 -28.74 -1.74 23.47
CA ILE A 263 -28.81 -1.71 22.00
C ILE A 263 -27.52 -1.11 21.42
N TYR A 264 -26.98 -0.05 22.02
CA TYR A 264 -25.71 0.57 21.61
C TYR A 264 -24.51 -0.36 21.75
N GLN A 265 -24.55 -1.27 22.72
CA GLN A 265 -23.47 -2.24 22.90
C GLN A 265 -23.52 -3.31 21.83
N GLN A 266 -24.71 -3.77 21.42
CA GLN A 266 -24.88 -4.74 20.34
C GLN A 266 -24.43 -4.15 18.99
N GLU A 267 -24.76 -2.90 18.71
CA GLU A 267 -24.27 -2.20 17.51
C GLU A 267 -22.75 -2.10 17.51
N LEU A 268 -22.15 -1.68 18.63
CA LEU A 268 -20.70 -1.59 18.80
C LEU A 268 -20.02 -2.96 18.60
N GLU A 269 -20.57 -4.04 19.18
CA GLU A 269 -20.08 -5.41 19.01
C GLU A 269 -20.13 -5.83 17.54
N THR A 270 -21.21 -5.52 16.84
CA THR A 270 -21.36 -5.81 15.41
C THR A 270 -20.31 -5.10 14.57
N GLN A 271 -20.08 -3.81 14.83
CA GLN A 271 -19.07 -3.01 14.14
C GLN A 271 -17.65 -3.53 14.42
N ILE A 272 -17.32 -3.87 15.66
CA ILE A 272 -16.03 -4.46 16.03
C ILE A 272 -15.86 -5.82 15.36
N LYS A 273 -16.87 -6.66 15.38
CA LYS A 273 -16.85 -7.99 14.77
C LYS A 273 -16.66 -7.90 13.28
N SER A 274 -17.37 -7.01 12.58
CA SER A 274 -17.25 -6.81 11.13
C SER A 274 -15.82 -6.46 10.70
N LYS A 275 -15.07 -5.72 11.53
CA LYS A 275 -13.67 -5.41 11.28
C LYS A 275 -12.74 -6.58 11.63
N LEU A 276 -12.93 -7.22 12.80
CA LEU A 276 -12.01 -8.24 13.31
C LEU A 276 -12.15 -9.60 12.63
N ASP A 277 -13.28 -9.87 11.99
CA ASP A 277 -13.50 -11.08 11.19
C ASP A 277 -12.72 -11.06 9.86
N GLN A 278 -12.28 -9.87 9.42
CA GLN A 278 -11.50 -9.71 8.22
C GLN A 278 -9.99 -9.97 8.46
N PRO A 279 -9.20 -10.25 7.39
CA PRO A 279 -7.76 -10.22 7.48
C PRO A 279 -7.26 -8.83 7.92
N LEU A 280 -6.38 -8.81 8.90
CA LEU A 280 -5.85 -7.57 9.48
C LEU A 280 -4.41 -7.31 9.04
N PHE A 281 -4.07 -6.04 8.94
CA PHE A 281 -2.73 -5.55 8.64
C PHE A 281 -2.21 -4.61 9.72
N VAL A 282 -0.94 -4.76 10.08
CA VAL A 282 -0.19 -3.69 10.73
C VAL A 282 0.07 -2.63 9.69
N SER A 283 -0.45 -1.44 9.87
CA SER A 283 -0.39 -0.37 8.87
C SER A 283 0.26 0.89 9.42
N THR A 284 1.00 1.58 8.56
CA THR A 284 1.56 2.90 8.84
C THR A 284 1.28 3.82 7.66
N ILE A 285 0.57 4.91 7.91
CA ILE A 285 0.23 5.91 6.90
C ILE A 285 1.13 7.12 7.11
N ARG A 286 1.83 7.53 6.05
CA ARG A 286 2.75 8.68 6.07
C ARG A 286 2.55 9.55 4.85
N LEU A 287 2.85 10.81 5.03
CA LEU A 287 2.90 11.81 3.99
C LEU A 287 4.26 12.50 4.03
N LEU A 288 4.99 12.45 2.94
CA LEU A 288 6.19 13.23 2.71
C LEU A 288 5.84 14.37 1.76
N VAL A 289 6.21 15.59 2.14
CA VAL A 289 6.05 16.79 1.31
C VAL A 289 7.38 17.50 1.25
N THR A 290 7.89 17.75 0.04
CA THR A 290 9.03 18.62 -0.19
C THR A 290 8.57 19.90 -0.89
N SER A 291 9.07 21.03 -0.42
CA SER A 291 8.87 22.34 -1.01
C SER A 291 9.81 23.34 -0.32
N PRO A 292 10.38 24.31 -1.00
CA PRO A 292 11.17 25.37 -0.37
C PRO A 292 10.37 26.15 0.69
N SER A 293 9.09 26.38 0.44
CA SER A 293 8.21 27.14 1.32
C SER A 293 7.65 26.30 2.46
N LYS A 294 7.91 26.69 3.71
CA LYS A 294 7.33 26.08 4.91
C LYS A 294 5.78 26.24 4.95
N LYS A 295 5.27 27.37 4.43
CA LYS A 295 3.83 27.65 4.35
C LYS A 295 3.15 26.65 3.40
N THR A 296 3.73 26.44 2.22
CA THR A 296 3.23 25.48 1.23
C THR A 296 3.25 24.05 1.77
N ARG A 297 4.35 23.61 2.43
CA ARG A 297 4.38 22.26 3.06
C ARG A 297 3.27 22.07 4.07
N LYS A 298 2.99 23.08 4.92
CA LYS A 298 1.89 23.00 5.89
C LYS A 298 0.53 22.94 5.20
N LEU A 299 0.33 23.71 4.13
CA LEU A 299 -0.91 23.74 3.36
C LEU A 299 -1.17 22.37 2.71
N ARG A 300 -0.16 21.77 2.06
CA ARG A 300 -0.26 20.43 1.45
C ARG A 300 -0.61 19.36 2.48
N VAL A 301 0.05 19.37 3.64
CA VAL A 301 -0.26 18.46 4.76
C VAL A 301 -1.70 18.66 5.24
N LYS A 302 -2.18 19.91 5.34
CA LYS A 302 -3.55 20.21 5.75
C LYS A 302 -4.57 19.72 4.71
N GLY A 303 -4.27 19.87 3.42
CA GLY A 303 -5.11 19.38 2.33
C GLY A 303 -5.30 17.86 2.40
N VAL A 304 -4.20 17.09 2.50
CA VAL A 304 -4.29 15.63 2.64
C VAL A 304 -4.97 15.22 3.95
N LEU A 305 -4.74 15.92 5.06
CA LEU A 305 -5.44 15.64 6.32
C LEU A 305 -6.95 15.84 6.17
N ALA A 306 -7.38 16.91 5.49
CA ALA A 306 -8.80 17.13 5.20
C ALA A 306 -9.38 16.03 4.31
N SER A 307 -8.62 15.54 3.32
CA SER A 307 -9.05 14.40 2.49
C SER A 307 -9.23 13.12 3.30
N LEU A 308 -8.42 12.90 4.33
CA LEU A 308 -8.54 11.72 5.20
C LEU A 308 -9.78 11.75 6.11
N GLU A 309 -10.45 12.89 6.27
CA GLU A 309 -11.71 12.97 7.01
C GLU A 309 -12.85 12.21 6.30
N SER A 310 -12.76 11.95 4.99
CA SER A 310 -13.72 11.10 4.28
C SER A 310 -13.80 9.68 4.82
N PHE A 311 -12.71 9.18 5.45
CA PHE A 311 -12.63 7.88 6.10
C PHE A 311 -13.06 7.92 7.58
N SER A 312 -13.42 9.09 8.10
CA SER A 312 -13.81 9.24 9.49
C SER A 312 -15.22 8.74 9.74
N ASN A 313 -15.36 7.88 10.72
CA ASN A 313 -16.63 7.54 11.33
C ASN A 313 -16.73 8.32 12.65
N LEU A 314 -17.58 9.34 12.69
CA LEU A 314 -17.67 10.30 13.81
C LEU A 314 -17.87 9.62 15.17
N ASN A 315 -18.61 8.51 15.19
CA ASN A 315 -18.95 7.79 16.43
C ASN A 315 -17.86 6.80 16.85
N TYR A 316 -17.05 6.29 15.90
CA TYR A 316 -16.15 5.17 16.16
C TYR A 316 -14.68 5.51 15.94
N GLN A 317 -14.29 5.93 14.74
CA GLN A 317 -12.87 6.02 14.39
C GLN A 317 -12.57 7.15 13.41
N SER A 318 -11.37 7.74 13.54
CA SER A 318 -10.86 8.73 12.61
C SER A 318 -9.34 8.60 12.47
N LEU A 319 -8.80 9.18 11.39
CA LEU A 319 -7.37 9.28 11.17
C LEU A 319 -6.88 10.65 11.66
N ARG A 320 -5.93 10.65 12.59
CA ARG A 320 -5.37 11.88 13.17
C ARG A 320 -3.87 11.98 12.93
N LYS A 321 -3.42 13.21 12.73
CA LYS A 321 -2.00 13.52 12.67
C LYS A 321 -1.32 13.16 13.98
N LYS A 322 -0.24 12.37 13.92
CA LYS A 322 0.58 12.06 15.08
C LYS A 322 1.44 13.26 15.47
N ARG A 323 1.45 13.61 16.75
CA ARG A 323 2.36 14.65 17.27
C ARG A 323 3.80 14.16 17.11
N GLN A 324 4.66 15.00 16.56
CA GLN A 324 6.08 14.72 16.37
C GLN A 324 6.90 15.88 16.94
N LEU A 325 7.98 15.52 17.60
CA LEU A 325 8.96 16.49 18.07
C LEU A 325 9.83 16.97 16.88
N ASN A 326 10.16 18.24 16.85
CA ASN A 326 10.86 18.87 15.72
C ASN A 326 12.39 18.84 15.84
N PHE A 327 12.96 17.83 16.50
CA PHE A 327 14.42 17.69 16.58
C PHE A 327 14.99 17.13 15.26
N SER A 328 16.16 17.58 14.86
CA SER A 328 16.81 17.18 13.60
C SER A 328 17.05 15.68 13.50
N PHE A 329 17.46 15.03 14.59
CA PHE A 329 17.67 13.58 14.61
C PHE A 329 16.36 12.80 14.44
N ILE A 330 15.22 13.32 14.97
CA ILE A 330 13.90 12.71 14.78
C ILE A 330 13.46 12.81 13.31
N LYS A 331 13.76 13.93 12.64
CA LYS A 331 13.50 14.09 11.21
C LYS A 331 14.31 13.09 10.38
N LEU A 332 15.60 12.94 10.69
CA LEU A 332 16.47 11.94 10.06
C LEU A 332 15.94 10.52 10.27
N PHE A 333 15.57 10.19 11.51
CA PHE A 333 14.98 8.88 11.82
C PHE A 333 13.66 8.64 11.08
N ASN A 334 12.77 9.65 11.02
CA ASN A 334 11.54 9.55 10.25
C ASN A 334 11.80 9.39 8.75
N LEU A 335 12.80 10.08 8.21
CA LEU A 335 13.21 9.91 6.81
C LEU A 335 13.79 8.51 6.56
N PHE A 336 14.61 8.01 7.48
CA PHE A 336 15.13 6.65 7.41
C PHE A 336 13.99 5.61 7.39
N LEU A 337 13.00 5.73 8.30
CA LEU A 337 11.83 4.85 8.32
C LEU A 337 11.00 4.97 7.04
N PHE A 338 10.87 6.17 6.48
CA PHE A 338 10.14 6.43 5.25
C PHE A 338 10.84 5.78 4.05
N LYS A 339 12.14 6.03 3.88
CA LYS A 339 12.96 5.48 2.78
C LYS A 339 12.98 3.94 2.77
N ASN A 340 13.09 3.35 3.95
CA ASN A 340 13.15 1.89 4.08
C ASN A 340 11.77 1.22 4.21
N ARG A 341 10.66 2.01 4.16
CA ARG A 341 9.28 1.50 4.30
C ARG A 341 9.12 0.63 5.54
N LEU A 342 9.62 1.14 6.67
CA LEU A 342 9.59 0.44 7.95
C LEU A 342 8.50 0.98 8.86
N HIS A 343 7.87 0.10 9.62
CA HIS A 343 6.99 0.50 10.71
C HIS A 343 7.79 1.08 11.87
N ARG A 344 7.14 1.95 12.66
CA ARG A 344 7.65 2.28 13.98
C ARG A 344 7.47 1.12 14.95
N LEU A 345 8.33 1.04 15.96
CA LEU A 345 8.22 0.02 17.01
C LEU A 345 6.92 0.19 17.82
N PHE A 346 6.52 1.44 18.08
CA PHE A 346 5.37 1.77 18.93
C PHE A 346 4.24 2.44 18.16
N ASN A 347 3.00 2.34 18.68
CA ASN A 347 1.80 2.99 18.15
C ASN A 347 1.51 2.60 16.69
N LYS A 348 1.44 1.31 16.44
CA LYS A 348 1.03 0.75 15.13
C LYS A 348 -0.48 0.87 14.97
N SER A 349 -0.94 1.16 13.77
CA SER A 349 -2.35 1.11 13.40
C SER A 349 -2.67 -0.29 12.84
N PHE A 350 -3.82 -0.83 13.21
CA PHE A 350 -4.30 -2.09 12.67
C PHE A 350 -5.53 -1.80 11.82
N LEU A 351 -5.41 -2.12 10.53
CA LEU A 351 -6.47 -1.90 9.55
C LEU A 351 -6.93 -3.25 8.98
N SER A 352 -8.22 -3.34 8.65
CA SER A 352 -8.77 -4.49 7.93
C SER A 352 -8.45 -4.41 6.44
N VAL A 353 -8.65 -5.51 5.72
CA VAL A 353 -8.52 -5.57 4.25
C VAL A 353 -9.33 -4.47 3.59
N THR A 354 -10.58 -4.27 3.98
CA THR A 354 -11.44 -3.23 3.42
C THR A 354 -10.90 -1.84 3.69
N GLU A 355 -10.50 -1.53 4.93
CA GLU A 355 -9.94 -0.23 5.28
C GLU A 355 -8.63 0.08 4.55
N VAL A 356 -7.77 -0.92 4.33
CA VAL A 356 -6.54 -0.77 3.55
C VAL A 356 -6.87 -0.50 2.08
N ALA A 357 -7.84 -1.23 1.51
CA ALA A 357 -8.30 -1.05 0.15
C ALA A 357 -8.98 0.31 -0.07
N ASP A 358 -9.75 0.79 0.91
CA ASP A 358 -10.37 2.12 0.85
C ASP A 358 -9.31 3.24 0.83
N ILE A 359 -8.21 3.09 1.62
CA ILE A 359 -7.14 4.08 1.70
C ILE A 359 -6.21 4.03 0.47
N TYR A 360 -6.05 2.88 -0.15
CA TYR A 360 -5.24 2.72 -1.37
C TYR A 360 -5.94 1.79 -2.35
N HIS A 361 -6.43 2.36 -3.43
CA HIS A 361 -6.93 1.66 -4.62
C HIS A 361 -6.60 2.48 -5.87
N LEU A 362 -6.73 1.88 -7.03
CA LEU A 362 -6.61 2.62 -8.27
C LEU A 362 -7.87 3.47 -8.48
N PRO A 363 -7.72 4.70 -8.98
CA PRO A 363 -8.84 5.63 -9.12
C PRO A 363 -9.89 5.07 -10.08
N PHE A 364 -11.15 5.17 -9.68
CA PHE A 364 -12.28 4.83 -10.53
C PHE A 364 -12.49 5.94 -11.56
N THR A 365 -12.28 5.65 -12.84
CA THR A 365 -12.12 6.69 -13.86
C THR A 365 -13.42 7.43 -14.21
N SER A 366 -14.59 6.88 -13.89
CA SER A 366 -15.89 7.54 -14.09
C SER A 366 -16.10 8.68 -13.10
N THR A 367 -15.63 8.54 -11.85
CA THR A 367 -15.81 9.51 -10.77
C THR A 367 -14.56 10.35 -10.51
N THR A 368 -13.35 9.81 -10.77
CA THR A 368 -12.09 10.50 -10.52
C THR A 368 -11.66 11.33 -11.72
N LYS A 369 -11.95 12.63 -11.71
CA LYS A 369 -11.51 13.62 -12.70
C LYS A 369 -10.20 14.33 -12.28
N THR A 370 -9.29 13.65 -11.60
CA THR A 370 -8.04 14.27 -11.12
C THR A 370 -7.15 14.62 -12.30
N GLU A 371 -6.74 15.89 -12.39
CA GLU A 371 -5.75 16.38 -13.35
C GLU A 371 -4.37 15.76 -13.08
N ASN A 372 -3.55 15.65 -14.13
CA ASN A 372 -2.16 15.14 -14.05
C ASN A 372 -2.00 13.67 -13.58
N LEU A 373 -3.07 12.89 -13.57
CA LEU A 373 -2.96 11.44 -13.33
C LEU A 373 -2.35 10.76 -14.56
N VAL A 374 -1.28 10.01 -14.37
CA VAL A 374 -0.66 9.20 -15.42
C VAL A 374 -1.60 8.06 -15.77
N LYS A 375 -2.23 8.14 -16.92
CA LYS A 375 -3.16 7.15 -17.45
C LYS A 375 -2.63 6.59 -18.76
N GLN A 376 -2.84 5.31 -18.96
CA GLN A 376 -2.48 4.67 -20.23
C GLN A 376 -3.51 5.05 -21.30
N GLN A 377 -3.00 5.35 -22.51
CA GLN A 377 -3.86 5.71 -23.65
C GLN A 377 -4.42 4.49 -24.39
N SER A 378 -3.71 3.35 -24.30
CA SER A 378 -4.08 2.10 -24.97
C SER A 378 -4.22 0.96 -23.96
N LYS A 379 -5.12 0.03 -24.25
CA LYS A 379 -5.31 -1.19 -23.44
C LYS A 379 -4.27 -2.23 -23.83
N GLU A 380 -3.47 -2.71 -22.88
CA GLU A 380 -2.61 -3.87 -23.11
C GLU A 380 -3.46 -5.15 -23.08
N LEU A 381 -3.45 -5.89 -24.16
CA LEU A 381 -4.17 -7.16 -24.31
C LEU A 381 -3.16 -8.28 -24.51
N ALA A 382 -3.48 -9.46 -24.01
CA ALA A 382 -2.71 -10.64 -24.34
C ALA A 382 -2.74 -10.88 -25.87
N PRO A 383 -1.62 -11.30 -26.48
CA PRO A 383 -1.62 -11.64 -27.88
C PRO A 383 -2.59 -12.80 -28.13
N PRO A 384 -3.28 -12.83 -29.27
CA PRO A 384 -4.12 -13.98 -29.65
C PRO A 384 -3.36 -15.30 -29.56
N LEU A 385 -4.01 -16.36 -29.13
CA LEU A 385 -3.38 -17.68 -28.95
C LEU A 385 -2.70 -18.20 -30.23
N SER A 386 -3.27 -17.87 -31.39
CA SER A 386 -2.70 -18.20 -32.71
C SER A 386 -1.31 -17.59 -32.92
N LEU A 387 -1.04 -16.40 -32.40
CA LEU A 387 0.26 -15.73 -32.52
C LEU A 387 1.33 -16.29 -31.58
N LYS A 388 0.94 -16.97 -30.49
CA LYS A 388 1.90 -17.58 -29.54
C LYS A 388 2.53 -18.87 -30.03
N GLN A 389 1.97 -19.49 -31.06
CA GLN A 389 2.35 -20.83 -31.51
C GLN A 389 3.32 -20.82 -32.71
N SER A 390 3.58 -19.67 -33.33
CA SER A 390 4.44 -19.62 -34.54
C SER A 390 5.75 -18.91 -34.24
N ASP A 391 6.84 -19.67 -34.19
CA ASP A 391 8.21 -19.12 -34.16
C ASP A 391 8.67 -18.65 -35.56
N GLU A 392 7.94 -19.05 -36.65
CA GLU A 392 8.27 -18.76 -38.04
C GLU A 392 7.32 -17.71 -38.64
N LEU A 393 7.58 -16.43 -38.33
CA LEU A 393 6.88 -15.34 -39.00
C LEU A 393 7.48 -15.06 -40.36
N ASP A 394 6.63 -15.07 -41.40
CA ASP A 394 6.98 -14.74 -42.77
C ASP A 394 7.15 -13.21 -42.97
N VAL A 395 6.35 -12.45 -42.28
CA VAL A 395 6.45 -11.00 -42.19
C VAL A 395 6.16 -10.54 -40.76
N TYR A 396 6.96 -9.60 -40.27
CA TYR A 396 6.86 -9.04 -38.98
C TYR A 396 6.40 -7.56 -39.06
N PHE A 397 5.40 -7.16 -38.30
CA PHE A 397 4.88 -5.79 -38.37
C PHE A 397 4.65 -5.13 -37.01
N GLY A 398 4.91 -5.81 -35.89
CA GLY A 398 4.79 -5.22 -34.60
C GLY A 398 5.26 -6.09 -33.45
N GLN A 399 5.18 -5.52 -32.23
CA GLN A 399 5.45 -6.23 -31.00
C GLN A 399 4.32 -5.96 -30.03
N ASN A 400 3.85 -7.00 -29.36
CA ASN A 400 2.94 -6.90 -28.26
C ASN A 400 3.71 -7.02 -26.96
N ASN A 401 3.54 -6.04 -26.06
CA ASN A 401 4.06 -6.11 -24.71
C ASN A 401 2.90 -6.38 -23.75
N TYR A 402 2.86 -7.58 -23.21
CA TYR A 402 1.85 -7.96 -22.23
C TYR A 402 2.51 -8.59 -20.99
N GLY A 403 2.29 -7.98 -19.84
CA GLY A 403 2.90 -8.45 -18.60
C GLY A 403 4.43 -8.40 -18.57
N GLY A 404 5.06 -7.55 -19.40
CA GLY A 404 6.51 -7.44 -19.55
C GLY A 404 7.12 -8.49 -20.49
N VAL A 405 6.29 -9.33 -21.11
CA VAL A 405 6.73 -10.28 -22.15
C VAL A 405 6.52 -9.64 -23.51
N MET A 406 7.61 -9.52 -24.30
CA MET A 406 7.60 -9.01 -25.66
C MET A 406 7.33 -10.13 -26.62
N THR A 407 6.17 -10.10 -27.28
CA THR A 407 5.79 -11.09 -28.31
C THR A 407 5.81 -10.43 -29.67
N LYS A 408 6.58 -10.97 -30.65
CA LYS A 408 6.58 -10.50 -32.03
C LYS A 408 5.24 -10.78 -32.67
N ILE A 409 4.69 -9.82 -33.41
CA ILE A 409 3.44 -9.93 -34.14
C ILE A 409 3.74 -9.87 -35.63
N GLY A 410 3.24 -10.85 -36.35
CA GLY A 410 3.42 -10.97 -37.77
C GLY A 410 2.45 -11.99 -38.36
N LEU A 411 2.67 -12.39 -39.60
CA LEU A 411 1.93 -13.42 -40.29
C LEU A 411 2.87 -14.51 -40.75
N THR A 412 2.41 -15.74 -40.69
CA THR A 412 3.06 -16.89 -41.32
C THR A 412 2.82 -16.90 -42.85
N ALA A 413 3.59 -17.66 -43.58
CA ALA A 413 3.39 -17.81 -45.03
C ALA A 413 1.97 -18.26 -45.38
N ASP A 414 1.42 -19.20 -44.63
CA ASP A 414 0.06 -19.71 -44.85
C ASP A 414 -1.04 -18.69 -44.54
N GLU A 415 -0.83 -17.85 -43.50
CA GLU A 415 -1.76 -16.77 -43.21
C GLU A 415 -1.75 -15.69 -44.29
N ARG A 416 -0.60 -15.36 -44.85
CA ARG A 416 -0.49 -14.41 -45.98
C ARG A 416 -1.23 -14.84 -47.23
N ARG A 417 -1.31 -16.15 -47.51
CA ARG A 417 -2.08 -16.70 -48.63
C ARG A 417 -3.58 -16.40 -48.55
N ARG A 418 -4.10 -16.07 -47.33
CA ARG A 418 -5.52 -15.75 -47.11
C ARG A 418 -5.89 -14.30 -47.38
N HIS A 419 -4.95 -13.51 -47.89
CA HIS A 419 -5.07 -12.08 -48.12
C HIS A 419 -5.15 -11.25 -46.82
N MET A 420 -4.84 -9.98 -46.94
CA MET A 420 -4.92 -9.02 -45.83
C MET A 420 -5.62 -7.76 -46.28
N TYR A 421 -6.51 -7.26 -45.44
CA TYR A 421 -7.20 -5.99 -45.65
C TYR A 421 -6.87 -5.02 -44.53
N ILE A 422 -6.28 -3.85 -44.88
CA ILE A 422 -5.86 -2.84 -43.90
C ILE A 422 -6.73 -1.62 -44.03
N ILE A 423 -7.46 -1.32 -42.96
CA ILE A 423 -8.36 -0.17 -42.88
C ILE A 423 -7.81 0.83 -41.85
N GLY A 424 -7.93 2.09 -42.13
CA GLY A 424 -7.59 3.17 -41.19
C GLY A 424 -7.81 4.55 -41.81
N ALA A 425 -7.96 5.58 -40.97
CA ALA A 425 -8.04 6.98 -41.39
C ALA A 425 -6.73 7.47 -42.04
N THR A 426 -6.76 8.60 -42.69
CA THR A 426 -5.56 9.24 -43.24
C THR A 426 -4.59 9.61 -42.13
N GLY A 427 -3.28 9.35 -42.30
CA GLY A 427 -2.23 9.70 -41.34
C GLY A 427 -2.00 8.67 -40.22
N VAL A 428 -2.76 7.56 -40.14
CA VAL A 428 -2.59 6.54 -39.06
C VAL A 428 -1.50 5.50 -39.33
N GLY A 429 -0.73 5.62 -40.42
CA GLY A 429 0.42 4.77 -40.71
C GLY A 429 0.16 3.55 -41.59
N LYS A 430 -0.99 3.45 -42.29
CA LYS A 430 -1.26 2.34 -43.25
C LYS A 430 -0.14 2.13 -44.27
N SER A 431 0.24 3.20 -44.97
CA SER A 431 1.30 3.16 -45.99
C SER A 431 2.67 2.83 -45.40
N THR A 432 2.95 3.27 -44.18
CA THR A 432 4.18 2.93 -43.44
C THR A 432 4.23 1.43 -43.10
N LEU A 433 3.10 0.86 -42.69
CA LEU A 433 2.99 -0.60 -42.43
C LEU A 433 3.22 -1.39 -43.71
N LEU A 434 2.55 -1.02 -44.84
CA LEU A 434 2.73 -1.67 -46.13
C LEU A 434 4.18 -1.57 -46.60
N LEU A 435 4.80 -0.38 -46.50
CA LEU A 435 6.21 -0.18 -46.89
C LEU A 435 7.16 -1.05 -46.06
N SER A 436 6.90 -1.22 -44.77
CA SER A 436 7.68 -2.11 -43.91
C SER A 436 7.58 -3.57 -44.35
N MET A 437 6.39 -4.02 -44.72
CA MET A 437 6.18 -5.38 -45.21
C MET A 437 6.84 -5.60 -46.59
N ILE A 438 6.70 -4.65 -47.50
CA ILE A 438 7.35 -4.65 -48.83
C ILE A 438 8.87 -4.77 -48.66
N LYS A 439 9.44 -3.97 -47.79
CA LYS A 439 10.88 -4.00 -47.53
C LYS A 439 11.35 -5.35 -47.00
N GLN A 440 10.62 -5.96 -46.12
CA GLN A 440 10.95 -7.29 -45.59
C GLN A 440 10.88 -8.38 -46.70
N ASP A 441 9.91 -8.28 -47.59
CA ASP A 441 9.82 -9.21 -48.74
C ASP A 441 11.01 -9.03 -49.69
N ILE A 442 11.43 -7.80 -49.97
CA ILE A 442 12.63 -7.51 -50.78
C ILE A 442 13.89 -8.03 -50.08
N ASP A 443 14.06 -7.75 -48.81
CA ASP A 443 15.23 -8.19 -48.03
C ASP A 443 15.31 -9.73 -47.94
N ASN A 444 14.17 -10.40 -47.98
CA ASN A 444 14.06 -11.87 -48.03
C ASN A 444 14.06 -12.47 -49.45
N ASN A 445 14.39 -11.69 -50.48
CA ASN A 445 14.42 -12.10 -51.88
C ASN A 445 13.11 -12.70 -52.41
N LYS A 446 11.97 -12.20 -51.97
CA LYS A 446 10.64 -12.64 -52.42
C LYS A 446 10.19 -11.82 -53.62
N GLY A 447 9.47 -12.45 -54.54
CA GLY A 447 8.81 -11.75 -55.64
C GLY A 447 7.67 -10.87 -55.10
N ILE A 448 7.66 -9.59 -55.49
CA ILE A 448 6.65 -8.63 -55.08
C ILE A 448 6.15 -7.80 -56.24
N ALA A 449 4.84 -7.52 -56.24
CA ALA A 449 4.24 -6.54 -57.14
C ALA A 449 3.49 -5.49 -56.28
N VAL A 450 3.74 -4.21 -56.54
CA VAL A 450 3.11 -3.09 -55.83
C VAL A 450 2.31 -2.28 -56.86
N ILE A 451 1.01 -2.11 -56.58
CA ILE A 451 0.14 -1.23 -57.35
C ILE A 451 -0.22 -0.06 -56.47
N ASP A 452 0.31 1.10 -56.73
CA ASP A 452 0.08 2.31 -55.97
C ASP A 452 -0.55 3.39 -56.86
N PRO A 453 -1.86 3.64 -56.72
CA PRO A 453 -2.57 4.66 -57.52
C PRO A 453 -2.10 6.06 -57.32
N HIS A 454 -1.46 6.36 -56.16
CA HIS A 454 -0.98 7.71 -55.80
C HIS A 454 0.54 7.91 -56.02
N GLY A 455 1.29 6.82 -56.20
CA GLY A 455 2.74 6.85 -56.44
C GLY A 455 3.59 7.06 -55.15
N ASP A 456 2.99 7.45 -54.01
CA ASP A 456 3.69 7.81 -52.78
C ASP A 456 4.50 6.68 -52.14
N LEU A 457 4.07 5.43 -52.34
CA LEU A 457 4.73 4.24 -51.80
C LEU A 457 5.98 3.83 -52.62
N ILE A 458 5.93 4.09 -53.92
CA ILE A 458 7.01 3.69 -54.85
C ILE A 458 8.15 4.71 -54.81
N GLU A 459 7.84 6.00 -54.60
CA GLU A 459 8.84 7.07 -54.54
C GLU A 459 9.62 7.12 -53.22
N LYS A 460 9.06 6.58 -52.14
CA LYS A 460 9.73 6.49 -50.81
C LYS A 460 10.72 5.32 -50.82
N ARG A 461 11.88 5.47 -51.41
CA ARG A 461 13.02 4.57 -51.27
C ARG A 461 13.73 4.68 -49.95
#